data_6b4589b4895a2ceb2f460835146668dc
#
_entry.id   6b4589b4895a2ceb2f460835146668dc
#
_cell.length_a   1.000
_cell.length_b   1.000
_cell.length_c   1.000
_cell.angle_alpha   90.00
_cell.angle_beta   90.00
_cell.angle_gamma   90.00
#
_symmetry.space_group_name_H-M   'P 1'
#
loop_
_entity.id
_entity.type
_entity.pdbx_description
1 polymer ?
#
loop_
_entity_poly.entity_id
_entity_poly.type
_entity_poly.pdbx_seq_one_letter_code
_entity_poly.pdbx_strand_id
1 'polypeptide(L)'
;MDAVFHSVNKLLENSFRDNWDRPALSNYQGTTLSYGALAYRIAAMHVVFEKCGLKHGDKVAICARNHSNWAVSLLSSLTYGAIPVPLLHEFKPGNIHYLVNHSESKVLFVDSVIWEGLVPEEMPDVQVVVNIDPFKILYARTEEQKYVQGHIIELFGQKYPAYFGPEHLDYYEDTADELALVSYTSGTSGFSKGVMISYGAIWSNMYLASVAEPQVKAGCEVVAMLPSAHMFGMMFELFYEMVAGCHVYFLTRLPSPKVILKALADIRPCMVICVPLIFEKIYKSKLKPVIDKNKFFFMIPGLNKALEKKIRDELYSSLGGNFEEVILGGAAFNPEVELFLHKIGFPYTVGYGMTECAPIITYAHWDKIKPLSCGRVAPNMEIRIDSPDPRTIPGEVQARGMNVFLGYYKNEDATAKSFTEDGWLRTGDMGVIDDDGFLFLKGRSKCMILGPSGQNIYPEELEAVLNSLRQVVDSLVIDDHGVLTALIYPDWHQASIEGIDPEKLKEQFMQMLPEVNRQLPSYAQIRKIEFMPEDFERTPKKSIKRYLYQR
;
A
#
# COMPACT_ATOMS: atom_id res chain seq x y z
N MET A 1 -24.68 4.97 14.79
CA MET A 1 -25.45 5.25 13.56
C MET A 1 -24.84 4.35 12.50
N ASP A 2 -25.65 3.54 11.87
CA ASP A 2 -25.18 2.75 10.75
C ASP A 2 -24.79 3.70 9.62
N ALA A 3 -23.61 3.45 9.03
CA ALA A 3 -23.13 4.27 7.95
C ALA A 3 -23.97 3.98 6.69
N VAL A 4 -24.55 5.02 6.10
CA VAL A 4 -25.33 4.91 4.87
C VAL A 4 -24.41 5.15 3.69
N PHE A 5 -24.43 4.26 2.71
CA PHE A 5 -23.67 4.42 1.47
C PHE A 5 -24.03 5.71 0.74
N HIS A 6 -23.00 6.39 0.25
CA HIS A 6 -23.13 7.51 -0.68
C HIS A 6 -22.29 7.22 -1.93
N SER A 7 -22.79 7.54 -3.11
CA SER A 7 -22.05 7.37 -4.36
C SER A 7 -20.67 8.05 -4.27
N VAL A 8 -19.63 7.28 -4.50
CA VAL A 8 -18.23 7.73 -4.46
C VAL A 8 -17.99 8.83 -5.49
N ASN A 9 -18.52 8.66 -6.70
CA ASN A 9 -18.35 9.64 -7.78
C ASN A 9 -19.12 10.94 -7.47
N LYS A 10 -20.28 10.88 -6.81
CA LYS A 10 -21.00 12.09 -6.38
C LYS A 10 -20.30 12.79 -5.20
N LEU A 11 -19.64 12.05 -4.32
CA LEU A 11 -18.77 12.66 -3.30
C LEU A 11 -17.58 13.40 -3.94
N LEU A 12 -16.93 12.80 -4.95
CA LEU A 12 -15.88 13.46 -5.74
C LEU A 12 -16.41 14.69 -6.47
N GLU A 13 -17.57 14.59 -7.13
CA GLU A 13 -18.22 15.70 -7.84
C GLU A 13 -18.47 16.89 -6.91
N ASN A 14 -19.05 16.65 -5.73
CA ASN A 14 -19.32 17.67 -4.73
C ASN A 14 -18.02 18.30 -4.22
N SER A 15 -17.02 17.48 -3.87
CA SER A 15 -15.72 17.98 -3.43
C SER A 15 -15.06 18.87 -4.49
N PHE A 16 -15.15 18.50 -5.78
CA PHE A 16 -14.57 19.28 -6.87
C PHE A 16 -15.30 20.62 -7.06
N ARG A 17 -16.63 20.64 -6.93
CA ARG A 17 -17.40 21.89 -6.95
C ARG A 17 -17.01 22.82 -5.80
N ASP A 18 -16.94 22.28 -4.59
CA ASP A 18 -16.69 23.05 -3.37
C ASP A 18 -15.26 23.61 -3.28
N ASN A 19 -14.31 22.93 -3.92
CA ASN A 19 -12.88 23.27 -3.87
C ASN A 19 -12.30 23.77 -5.20
N TRP A 20 -13.12 24.21 -6.15
CA TRP A 20 -12.79 24.49 -7.56
C TRP A 20 -11.45 25.22 -7.78
N ASP A 21 -11.21 26.28 -7.03
CA ASP A 21 -10.01 27.13 -7.16
C ASP A 21 -8.83 26.65 -6.29
N ARG A 22 -9.02 25.67 -5.43
CA ARG A 22 -7.98 25.16 -4.56
C ARG A 22 -7.03 24.24 -5.32
N PRO A 23 -5.72 24.18 -4.92
CA PRO A 23 -4.82 23.14 -5.39
C PRO A 23 -5.37 21.75 -5.07
N ALA A 24 -5.30 20.83 -6.03
CA ALA A 24 -5.74 19.44 -5.91
C ALA A 24 -4.58 18.46 -6.02
N LEU A 25 -3.86 18.47 -7.14
CA LEU A 25 -2.79 17.53 -7.44
C LEU A 25 -1.53 18.26 -7.87
N SER A 26 -0.39 17.86 -7.32
CA SER A 26 0.93 18.33 -7.75
C SER A 26 1.88 17.16 -8.01
N ASN A 27 2.77 17.33 -8.96
CA ASN A 27 4.02 16.59 -8.95
C ASN A 27 5.00 17.34 -8.05
N TYR A 28 5.60 16.67 -7.07
CA TYR A 28 6.54 17.32 -6.15
C TYR A 28 7.68 18.02 -6.94
N GLN A 29 7.86 19.32 -6.70
CA GLN A 29 8.74 20.21 -7.45
C GLN A 29 8.36 20.39 -8.94
N GLY A 30 7.11 20.14 -9.30
CA GLY A 30 6.58 20.25 -10.66
C GLY A 30 5.31 21.08 -10.73
N THR A 31 4.46 20.75 -11.69
CA THR A 31 3.19 21.44 -11.94
C THR A 31 2.13 21.11 -10.91
N THR A 32 1.26 22.10 -10.63
CA THR A 32 0.07 21.97 -9.77
C THR A 32 -1.19 22.14 -10.61
N LEU A 33 -2.18 21.29 -10.34
CA LEU A 33 -3.55 21.39 -10.86
C LEU A 33 -4.46 21.86 -9.73
N SER A 34 -5.32 22.83 -9.99
CA SER A 34 -6.48 23.09 -9.13
C SER A 34 -7.56 22.01 -9.33
N TYR A 35 -8.55 21.94 -8.43
CA TYR A 35 -9.70 21.06 -8.61
C TYR A 35 -10.45 21.34 -9.92
N GLY A 36 -10.60 22.61 -10.30
CA GLY A 36 -11.17 22.98 -11.60
C GLY A 36 -10.33 22.54 -12.80
N ALA A 37 -8.99 22.66 -12.72
CA ALA A 37 -8.10 22.17 -13.77
C ALA A 37 -8.09 20.64 -13.84
N LEU A 38 -8.22 19.94 -12.71
CA LEU A 38 -8.40 18.50 -12.66
C LEU A 38 -9.73 18.09 -13.29
N ALA A 39 -10.83 18.75 -12.93
CA ALA A 39 -12.15 18.52 -13.51
C ALA A 39 -12.17 18.75 -15.03
N TYR A 40 -11.49 19.79 -15.51
CA TYR A 40 -11.32 20.03 -16.95
C TYR A 40 -10.61 18.86 -17.63
N ARG A 41 -9.51 18.35 -17.06
CA ARG A 41 -8.78 17.20 -17.63
C ARG A 41 -9.62 15.93 -17.62
N ILE A 42 -10.39 15.68 -16.56
CA ILE A 42 -11.34 14.56 -16.48
C ILE A 42 -12.39 14.68 -17.57
N ALA A 43 -13.02 15.84 -17.72
CA ALA A 43 -14.02 16.07 -18.77
C ALA A 43 -13.44 15.92 -20.18
N ALA A 44 -12.19 16.35 -20.41
CA ALA A 44 -11.49 16.12 -21.67
C ALA A 44 -11.25 14.63 -21.94
N MET A 45 -10.89 13.85 -20.90
CA MET A 45 -10.76 12.38 -21.03
C MET A 45 -12.11 11.71 -21.28
N HIS A 46 -13.21 12.19 -20.67
CA HIS A 46 -14.55 11.70 -20.99
C HIS A 46 -14.90 11.90 -22.47
N VAL A 47 -14.54 13.04 -23.06
CA VAL A 47 -14.70 13.27 -24.51
C VAL A 47 -13.86 12.26 -25.31
N VAL A 48 -12.63 11.97 -24.91
CA VAL A 48 -11.81 10.92 -25.55
C VAL A 48 -12.49 9.56 -25.45
N PHE A 49 -12.97 9.18 -24.28
CA PHE A 49 -13.63 7.89 -24.05
C PHE A 49 -14.90 7.73 -24.91
N GLU A 50 -15.74 8.76 -24.93
CA GLU A 50 -16.94 8.79 -25.79
C GLU A 50 -16.60 8.59 -27.28
N LYS A 51 -15.61 9.36 -27.77
CA LYS A 51 -15.17 9.29 -29.18
C LYS A 51 -14.45 8.00 -29.54
N CYS A 52 -13.81 7.35 -28.54
CA CYS A 52 -13.22 6.03 -28.70
C CYS A 52 -14.23 4.88 -28.52
N GLY A 53 -15.49 5.19 -28.27
CA GLY A 53 -16.56 4.21 -28.11
C GLY A 53 -16.52 3.42 -26.81
N LEU A 54 -15.84 3.95 -25.78
CA LEU A 54 -15.81 3.34 -24.45
C LEU A 54 -17.21 3.40 -23.84
N LYS A 55 -17.62 2.32 -23.21
CA LYS A 55 -18.94 2.18 -22.56
C LYS A 55 -18.78 2.02 -21.06
N HIS A 56 -19.86 2.27 -20.34
CA HIS A 56 -19.96 1.91 -18.91
C HIS A 56 -19.59 0.43 -18.71
N GLY A 57 -18.78 0.16 -17.68
CA GLY A 57 -18.28 -1.18 -17.36
C GLY A 57 -17.09 -1.67 -18.21
N ASP A 58 -16.69 -0.95 -19.27
CA ASP A 58 -15.44 -1.25 -19.98
C ASP A 58 -14.23 -0.98 -19.08
N LYS A 59 -13.17 -1.78 -19.26
CA LYS A 59 -11.97 -1.71 -18.42
C LYS A 59 -10.93 -0.79 -19.05
N VAL A 60 -10.24 -0.05 -18.18
CA VAL A 60 -9.19 0.91 -18.49
C VAL A 60 -7.93 0.57 -17.70
N ALA A 61 -6.92 0.01 -18.33
CA ALA A 61 -5.65 -0.31 -17.68
C ALA A 61 -4.81 0.96 -17.48
N ILE A 62 -4.13 1.04 -16.31
CA ILE A 62 -3.25 2.16 -15.96
C ILE A 62 -1.93 1.57 -15.46
N CYS A 63 -0.86 1.70 -16.24
CA CYS A 63 0.46 1.15 -15.94
C CYS A 63 1.53 2.24 -16.04
N ALA A 64 1.75 2.97 -14.95
CA ALA A 64 2.72 4.05 -14.91
C ALA A 64 3.21 4.33 -13.49
N ARG A 65 4.27 5.12 -13.37
CA ARG A 65 4.80 5.60 -12.09
C ARG A 65 3.84 6.59 -11.44
N ASN A 66 4.07 6.85 -10.14
CA ASN A 66 3.34 7.88 -9.41
C ASN A 66 3.46 9.23 -10.12
N HIS A 67 2.32 9.80 -10.47
CA HIS A 67 2.23 11.08 -11.18
C HIS A 67 0.81 11.66 -11.02
N SER A 68 0.66 12.99 -11.01
CA SER A 68 -0.65 13.63 -10.98
C SER A 68 -1.58 13.17 -12.11
N ASN A 69 -1.02 12.92 -13.30
CA ASN A 69 -1.79 12.40 -14.44
C ASN A 69 -2.20 10.92 -14.28
N TRP A 70 -1.51 10.14 -13.43
CA TRP A 70 -1.98 8.80 -13.06
C TRP A 70 -3.33 8.91 -12.32
N ALA A 71 -3.41 9.87 -11.37
CA ALA A 71 -4.66 10.14 -10.68
C ALA A 71 -5.75 10.67 -11.62
N VAL A 72 -5.40 11.54 -12.58
CA VAL A 72 -6.34 11.97 -13.63
C VAL A 72 -6.89 10.77 -14.40
N SER A 73 -6.03 9.81 -14.80
CA SER A 73 -6.45 8.61 -15.55
C SER A 73 -7.40 7.73 -14.73
N LEU A 74 -7.09 7.51 -13.45
CA LEU A 74 -7.92 6.74 -12.53
C LEU A 74 -9.29 7.40 -12.33
N LEU A 75 -9.29 8.69 -11.94
CA LEU A 75 -10.51 9.43 -11.67
C LEU A 75 -11.38 9.62 -12.93
N SER A 76 -10.76 9.84 -14.09
CA SER A 76 -11.51 9.89 -15.36
C SER A 76 -12.23 8.57 -15.64
N SER A 77 -11.59 7.44 -15.37
CA SER A 77 -12.19 6.12 -15.60
C SER A 77 -13.38 5.90 -14.65
N LEU A 78 -13.19 6.12 -13.34
CA LEU A 78 -14.26 5.95 -12.35
C LEU A 78 -15.45 6.87 -12.62
N THR A 79 -15.19 8.16 -12.80
CA THR A 79 -16.25 9.18 -12.96
C THR A 79 -16.97 9.09 -14.31
N TYR A 80 -16.42 8.35 -15.25
CA TYR A 80 -17.09 7.96 -16.52
C TYR A 80 -17.97 6.72 -16.35
N GLY A 81 -17.80 5.95 -15.26
CA GLY A 81 -18.41 4.64 -15.08
C GLY A 81 -17.67 3.51 -15.79
N ALA A 82 -16.42 3.74 -16.20
CA ALA A 82 -15.52 2.69 -16.64
C ALA A 82 -14.77 2.09 -15.42
N ILE A 83 -14.23 0.88 -15.58
CA ILE A 83 -13.58 0.14 -14.52
C ILE A 83 -12.06 0.26 -14.67
N PRO A 84 -11.37 1.07 -13.85
CA PRO A 84 -9.92 1.13 -13.87
C PRO A 84 -9.27 -0.19 -13.42
N VAL A 85 -8.15 -0.50 -14.06
CA VAL A 85 -7.30 -1.66 -13.79
C VAL A 85 -5.88 -1.16 -13.51
N PRO A 86 -5.59 -0.77 -12.26
CA PRO A 86 -4.26 -0.31 -11.87
C PRO A 86 -3.23 -1.43 -11.93
N LEU A 87 -2.14 -1.22 -12.67
CA LEU A 87 -1.04 -2.15 -12.84
C LEU A 87 0.25 -1.54 -12.30
N LEU A 88 1.06 -2.34 -11.62
CA LEU A 88 2.36 -1.91 -11.13
C LEU A 88 3.31 -1.68 -12.31
N HIS A 89 3.99 -0.54 -12.32
CA HIS A 89 4.93 -0.15 -13.37
C HIS A 89 6.20 -1.03 -13.41
N GLU A 90 6.47 -1.80 -12.34
CA GLU A 90 7.56 -2.77 -12.28
C GLU A 90 7.26 -4.11 -12.96
N PHE A 91 6.04 -4.32 -13.45
CA PHE A 91 5.73 -5.53 -14.22
C PHE A 91 6.54 -5.57 -15.52
N LYS A 92 7.00 -6.78 -15.88
CA LYS A 92 7.67 -7.02 -17.17
C LYS A 92 6.63 -6.94 -18.32
N PRO A 93 7.05 -6.59 -19.55
CA PRO A 93 6.14 -6.45 -20.70
C PRO A 93 5.17 -7.63 -20.87
N GLY A 94 5.64 -8.87 -20.84
CA GLY A 94 4.78 -10.05 -20.95
C GLY A 94 3.72 -10.17 -19.85
N ASN A 95 4.02 -9.69 -18.63
CA ASN A 95 3.01 -9.62 -17.56
C ASN A 95 1.99 -8.54 -17.85
N ILE A 96 2.41 -7.39 -18.39
CA ILE A 96 1.49 -6.30 -18.73
C ILE A 96 0.54 -6.76 -19.85
N HIS A 97 1.05 -7.36 -20.94
CA HIS A 97 0.24 -7.95 -22.00
C HIS A 97 -0.79 -8.94 -21.44
N TYR A 98 -0.34 -9.86 -20.57
CA TYR A 98 -1.23 -10.83 -19.96
C TYR A 98 -2.35 -10.15 -19.14
N LEU A 99 -2.01 -9.18 -18.28
CA LEU A 99 -2.98 -8.53 -17.39
C LEU A 99 -3.96 -7.63 -18.14
N VAL A 100 -3.50 -6.92 -19.18
CA VAL A 100 -4.33 -6.11 -20.06
C VAL A 100 -5.32 -6.99 -20.81
N ASN A 101 -4.88 -8.13 -21.36
CA ASN A 101 -5.75 -9.09 -22.05
C ASN A 101 -6.71 -9.80 -21.08
N HIS A 102 -6.21 -10.25 -19.92
CA HIS A 102 -7.05 -10.92 -18.94
C HIS A 102 -8.17 -10.00 -18.43
N SER A 103 -7.88 -8.72 -18.23
CA SER A 103 -8.87 -7.72 -17.84
C SER A 103 -9.78 -7.26 -18.99
N GLU A 104 -9.47 -7.59 -20.26
CA GLU A 104 -10.19 -7.11 -21.46
C GLU A 104 -10.20 -5.57 -21.55
N SER A 105 -9.09 -4.94 -21.16
CA SER A 105 -8.99 -3.49 -21.14
C SER A 105 -9.06 -2.91 -22.57
N LYS A 106 -9.92 -1.89 -22.74
CA LYS A 106 -10.12 -1.20 -24.03
C LYS A 106 -9.18 -0.02 -24.21
N VAL A 107 -8.75 0.60 -23.11
CA VAL A 107 -7.81 1.71 -23.08
C VAL A 107 -6.65 1.34 -22.17
N LEU A 108 -5.43 1.75 -22.55
CA LEU A 108 -4.24 1.61 -21.73
C LEU A 108 -3.60 3.00 -21.54
N PHE A 109 -3.53 3.46 -20.30
CA PHE A 109 -2.66 4.58 -19.91
C PHE A 109 -1.30 4.02 -19.48
N VAL A 110 -0.22 4.59 -20.02
CA VAL A 110 1.11 4.03 -19.82
C VAL A 110 2.21 5.11 -19.86
N ASP A 111 3.32 4.91 -19.16
CA ASP A 111 4.54 5.69 -19.37
C ASP A 111 5.20 5.33 -20.71
N SER A 112 5.76 6.33 -21.40
CA SER A 112 6.46 6.10 -22.68
C SER A 112 7.56 5.05 -22.59
N VAL A 113 8.31 5.02 -21.49
CA VAL A 113 9.39 4.04 -21.26
C VAL A 113 8.84 2.61 -21.17
N ILE A 114 7.67 2.43 -20.57
CA ILE A 114 7.00 1.11 -20.50
C ILE A 114 6.48 0.74 -21.88
N TRP A 115 5.88 1.72 -22.59
CA TRP A 115 5.33 1.52 -23.92
C TRP A 115 6.35 1.00 -24.92
N GLU A 116 7.61 1.45 -24.87
CA GLU A 116 8.69 0.97 -25.74
C GLU A 116 8.90 -0.55 -25.69
N GLY A 117 8.51 -1.19 -24.58
CA GLY A 117 8.60 -2.65 -24.41
C GLY A 117 7.30 -3.40 -24.73
N LEU A 118 6.21 -2.70 -25.11
CA LEU A 118 4.91 -3.32 -25.38
C LEU A 118 4.65 -3.47 -26.88
N VAL A 119 3.92 -4.52 -27.23
CA VAL A 119 3.55 -4.86 -28.60
C VAL A 119 2.03 -4.76 -28.74
N PRO A 120 1.48 -3.79 -29.50
CA PRO A 120 0.03 -3.58 -29.64
C PRO A 120 -0.72 -4.81 -30.15
N GLU A 121 -0.09 -5.59 -31.03
CA GLU A 121 -0.65 -6.81 -31.62
C GLU A 121 -0.90 -7.90 -30.58
N GLU A 122 -0.14 -7.89 -29.48
CA GLU A 122 -0.33 -8.80 -28.34
C GLU A 122 -1.43 -8.35 -27.38
N MET A 123 -2.07 -7.20 -27.65
CA MET A 123 -3.20 -6.66 -26.86
C MET A 123 -4.41 -6.38 -27.77
N PRO A 124 -5.09 -7.43 -28.31
CA PRO A 124 -6.10 -7.31 -29.36
C PRO A 124 -7.33 -6.49 -28.97
N ASP A 125 -7.67 -6.43 -27.68
CA ASP A 125 -8.84 -5.68 -27.20
C ASP A 125 -8.57 -4.18 -27.00
N VAL A 126 -7.30 -3.79 -26.87
CA VAL A 126 -6.92 -2.38 -26.68
C VAL A 126 -7.22 -1.58 -27.94
N GLN A 127 -8.03 -0.54 -27.80
CA GLN A 127 -8.42 0.37 -28.86
C GLN A 127 -7.50 1.59 -28.92
N VAL A 128 -7.12 2.12 -27.76
CA VAL A 128 -6.31 3.33 -27.65
C VAL A 128 -5.29 3.15 -26.54
N VAL A 129 -4.06 3.62 -26.80
CA VAL A 129 -3.00 3.75 -25.79
C VAL A 129 -2.67 5.22 -25.59
N VAL A 130 -2.69 5.68 -24.35
CA VAL A 130 -2.45 7.07 -23.98
C VAL A 130 -1.20 7.16 -23.13
N ASN A 131 -0.23 7.98 -23.55
CA ASN A 131 0.91 8.34 -22.70
C ASN A 131 0.43 9.19 -21.52
N ILE A 132 0.91 8.87 -20.35
CA ILE A 132 0.47 9.56 -19.13
C ILE A 132 1.07 10.97 -19.01
N ASP A 133 2.28 11.18 -19.53
CA ASP A 133 2.95 12.48 -19.50
C ASP A 133 3.85 12.73 -20.72
N PRO A 134 3.51 13.70 -21.58
CA PRO A 134 2.22 14.41 -21.64
C PRO A 134 1.08 13.49 -22.09
N PHE A 135 -0.17 13.84 -21.75
CA PHE A 135 -1.32 13.12 -22.29
C PHE A 135 -1.31 13.19 -23.82
N LYS A 136 -0.97 12.07 -24.44
CA LYS A 136 -0.89 11.93 -25.90
C LYS A 136 -1.25 10.51 -26.29
N ILE A 137 -2.08 10.35 -27.31
CA ILE A 137 -2.36 9.04 -27.88
C ILE A 137 -1.09 8.52 -28.56
N LEU A 138 -0.58 7.37 -28.12
CA LEU A 138 0.57 6.67 -28.69
C LEU A 138 0.16 5.68 -29.77
N TYR A 139 -1.02 5.07 -29.60
CA TYR A 139 -1.58 4.09 -30.49
C TYR A 139 -3.10 4.25 -30.55
N ALA A 140 -3.67 4.12 -31.73
CA ALA A 140 -5.10 4.08 -31.96
C ALA A 140 -5.39 3.07 -33.08
N ARG A 141 -6.41 2.26 -32.91
CA ARG A 141 -6.73 1.15 -33.80
C ARG A 141 -7.41 1.62 -35.08
N THR A 142 -8.24 2.67 -34.99
CA THR A 142 -9.01 3.21 -36.13
C THR A 142 -8.59 4.64 -36.47
N GLU A 143 -8.86 5.07 -37.70
CA GLU A 143 -8.60 6.46 -38.13
C GLU A 143 -9.46 7.47 -37.36
N GLU A 144 -10.67 7.09 -36.97
CA GLU A 144 -11.54 7.92 -36.15
C GLU A 144 -10.93 8.20 -34.77
N GLN A 145 -10.34 7.18 -34.13
CA GLN A 145 -9.63 7.32 -32.87
C GLN A 145 -8.33 8.14 -32.98
N LYS A 146 -7.62 8.01 -34.12
CA LYS A 146 -6.45 8.88 -34.42
C LYS A 146 -6.85 10.33 -34.59
N TYR A 147 -8.02 10.61 -35.21
CA TYR A 147 -8.54 11.97 -35.36
C TYR A 147 -8.71 12.66 -33.99
N VAL A 148 -9.16 11.95 -32.98
CA VAL A 148 -9.35 12.50 -31.61
C VAL A 148 -8.06 13.13 -31.05
N GLN A 149 -6.90 12.54 -31.31
CA GLN A 149 -5.61 13.06 -30.84
C GLN A 149 -5.32 14.49 -31.27
N GLY A 150 -5.62 14.81 -32.52
CA GLY A 150 -5.37 16.17 -33.08
C GLY A 150 -6.45 17.18 -32.75
N HIS A 151 -7.63 16.74 -32.33
CA HIS A 151 -8.85 17.56 -32.29
C HIS A 151 -9.53 17.59 -30.92
N ILE A 152 -8.83 17.13 -29.83
CA ILE A 152 -9.41 17.08 -28.49
C ILE A 152 -9.95 18.43 -28.02
N ILE A 153 -9.24 19.53 -28.29
CA ILE A 153 -9.66 20.89 -27.93
C ILE A 153 -10.93 21.28 -28.67
N GLU A 154 -10.99 20.97 -29.98
CA GLU A 154 -12.18 21.24 -30.81
C GLU A 154 -13.37 20.42 -30.30
N LEU A 155 -13.20 19.12 -30.12
CA LEU A 155 -14.24 18.21 -29.62
C LEU A 155 -14.73 18.60 -28.22
N PHE A 156 -13.83 19.04 -27.36
CA PHE A 156 -14.19 19.58 -26.05
C PHE A 156 -15.01 20.87 -26.17
N GLY A 157 -14.58 21.80 -27.07
CA GLY A 157 -15.32 23.05 -27.34
C GLY A 157 -16.68 22.81 -27.97
N GLN A 158 -16.86 21.75 -28.77
CA GLN A 158 -18.20 21.35 -29.26
C GLN A 158 -19.14 20.90 -28.15
N LYS A 159 -18.59 20.18 -27.13
CA LYS A 159 -19.37 19.73 -25.96
C LYS A 159 -19.64 20.85 -24.96
N TYR A 160 -18.70 21.77 -24.80
CA TYR A 160 -18.77 22.91 -23.87
C TYR A 160 -18.51 24.24 -24.62
N PRO A 161 -19.48 24.74 -25.43
CA PRO A 161 -19.23 25.81 -26.40
C PRO A 161 -19.00 27.19 -25.80
N ALA A 162 -19.49 27.45 -24.57
CA ALA A 162 -19.36 28.76 -23.93
C ALA A 162 -18.14 28.76 -22.98
N TYR A 163 -18.11 27.84 -22.03
CA TYR A 163 -17.06 27.65 -21.03
C TYR A 163 -17.28 26.32 -20.31
N PHE A 164 -16.31 25.93 -19.49
CA PHE A 164 -16.44 24.78 -18.59
C PHE A 164 -16.30 25.25 -17.14
N GLY A 165 -17.28 24.96 -16.29
CA GLY A 165 -17.33 25.36 -14.90
C GLY A 165 -17.91 24.27 -14.00
N PRO A 166 -17.96 24.49 -12.67
CA PRO A 166 -18.40 23.50 -11.70
C PRO A 166 -19.83 22.96 -11.93
N GLU A 167 -20.69 23.76 -12.53
CA GLU A 167 -22.07 23.39 -12.89
C GLU A 167 -22.17 22.36 -14.01
N HIS A 168 -21.08 22.14 -14.78
CA HIS A 168 -21.02 21.16 -15.85
C HIS A 168 -20.55 19.78 -15.39
N LEU A 169 -20.21 19.65 -14.09
CA LEU A 169 -19.85 18.35 -13.53
C LEU A 169 -21.11 17.47 -13.43
N ASP A 170 -21.02 16.32 -14.08
CA ASP A 170 -22.06 15.27 -14.04
C ASP A 170 -21.37 13.93 -14.14
N TYR A 171 -20.96 13.43 -12.96
CA TYR A 171 -20.24 12.16 -12.88
C TYR A 171 -21.22 11.00 -12.74
N TYR A 172 -20.78 9.83 -13.22
CA TYR A 172 -21.54 8.59 -13.09
C TYR A 172 -21.98 8.37 -11.63
N GLU A 173 -23.24 8.05 -11.43
CA GLU A 173 -23.78 7.75 -10.10
C GLU A 173 -23.74 6.25 -9.84
N ASP A 174 -22.80 5.85 -8.99
CA ASP A 174 -22.48 4.47 -8.65
C ASP A 174 -23.35 3.94 -7.51
N THR A 175 -23.47 2.61 -7.43
CA THR A 175 -24.14 1.89 -6.34
C THR A 175 -23.16 1.02 -5.55
N ALA A 176 -23.52 0.66 -4.31
CA ALA A 176 -22.59 -0.03 -3.40
C ALA A 176 -22.05 -1.36 -3.93
N ASP A 177 -22.90 -2.17 -4.55
CA ASP A 177 -22.55 -3.52 -5.02
C ASP A 177 -21.91 -3.54 -6.41
N GLU A 178 -21.78 -2.37 -7.03
CA GLU A 178 -21.23 -2.25 -8.36
C GLU A 178 -19.70 -2.32 -8.35
N LEU A 179 -19.14 -2.98 -9.40
CA LEU A 179 -17.69 -3.11 -9.56
C LEU A 179 -17.06 -1.75 -9.88
N ALA A 180 -16.21 -1.26 -8.99
CA ALA A 180 -15.50 -0.01 -9.12
C ALA A 180 -14.14 -0.16 -9.81
N LEU A 181 -13.35 -1.16 -9.41
CA LEU A 181 -12.01 -1.39 -9.97
C LEU A 181 -11.57 -2.86 -9.86
N VAL A 182 -10.57 -3.24 -10.66
CA VAL A 182 -9.91 -4.56 -10.57
C VAL A 182 -8.45 -4.36 -10.22
N SER A 183 -8.05 -4.72 -8.99
CA SER A 183 -6.66 -4.60 -8.52
C SER A 183 -5.96 -5.95 -8.59
N TYR A 184 -4.87 -6.04 -9.36
CA TYR A 184 -4.11 -7.29 -9.47
C TYR A 184 -3.14 -7.50 -8.32
N THR A 185 -3.21 -8.68 -7.70
CA THR A 185 -2.28 -9.10 -6.65
C THR A 185 -1.30 -10.14 -7.19
N SER A 186 -0.03 -10.05 -6.78
CA SER A 186 0.94 -11.11 -7.05
C SER A 186 0.60 -12.34 -6.21
N GLY A 187 -0.06 -13.32 -6.81
CA GLY A 187 -0.37 -14.58 -6.13
C GLY A 187 0.90 -15.35 -5.74
N THR A 188 0.86 -16.05 -4.61
CA THR A 188 1.91 -17.00 -4.19
C THR A 188 2.08 -18.17 -5.16
N SER A 189 1.14 -18.38 -6.07
CA SER A 189 1.11 -19.45 -7.10
C SER A 189 1.66 -19.02 -8.47
N GLY A 190 2.27 -17.84 -8.58
CA GLY A 190 2.92 -17.37 -9.82
C GLY A 190 2.04 -16.56 -10.77
N PHE A 191 0.72 -16.67 -10.73
CA PHE A 191 -0.20 -15.87 -11.55
C PHE A 191 -0.91 -14.81 -10.69
N SER A 192 -0.92 -13.57 -11.17
CA SER A 192 -1.65 -12.48 -10.52
C SER A 192 -3.16 -12.71 -10.61
N LYS A 193 -3.87 -12.47 -9.50
CA LYS A 193 -5.33 -12.54 -9.45
C LYS A 193 -5.93 -11.13 -9.47
N GLY A 194 -6.95 -10.91 -10.28
CA GLY A 194 -7.69 -9.65 -10.33
C GLY A 194 -8.73 -9.57 -9.21
N VAL A 195 -8.47 -8.79 -8.19
CA VAL A 195 -9.39 -8.56 -7.06
C VAL A 195 -10.46 -7.55 -7.49
N MET A 196 -11.72 -7.95 -7.49
CA MET A 196 -12.85 -7.12 -7.85
C MET A 196 -13.33 -6.31 -6.64
N ILE A 197 -13.13 -5.00 -6.67
CA ILE A 197 -13.48 -4.06 -5.60
C ILE A 197 -14.75 -3.30 -5.96
N SER A 198 -15.75 -3.31 -5.06
CA SER A 198 -17.00 -2.57 -5.23
C SER A 198 -16.85 -1.09 -4.82
N TYR A 199 -17.77 -0.24 -5.29
CA TYR A 199 -17.87 1.14 -4.80
C TYR A 199 -18.20 1.18 -3.30
N GLY A 200 -19.01 0.25 -2.79
CA GLY A 200 -19.29 0.12 -1.37
C GLY A 200 -18.03 -0.12 -0.53
N ALA A 201 -17.11 -0.96 -1.02
CA ALA A 201 -15.85 -1.22 -0.34
C ALA A 201 -14.94 0.02 -0.31
N ILE A 202 -14.88 0.80 -1.40
CA ILE A 202 -14.17 2.08 -1.46
C ILE A 202 -14.80 3.08 -0.48
N TRP A 203 -16.12 3.24 -0.53
CA TRP A 203 -16.85 4.17 0.33
C TRP A 203 -16.65 3.83 1.81
N SER A 204 -16.71 2.55 2.19
CA SER A 204 -16.56 2.12 3.59
C SER A 204 -15.17 2.43 4.15
N ASN A 205 -14.11 2.29 3.33
CA ASN A 205 -12.76 2.70 3.72
C ASN A 205 -12.62 4.22 3.84
N MET A 206 -13.24 5.01 2.94
CA MET A 206 -13.28 6.47 3.05
C MET A 206 -14.09 6.92 4.29
N TYR A 207 -15.18 6.22 4.60
CA TYR A 207 -15.95 6.47 5.82
C TYR A 207 -15.10 6.24 7.08
N LEU A 208 -14.36 5.13 7.13
CA LEU A 208 -13.39 4.89 8.22
C LEU A 208 -12.43 6.08 8.34
N ALA A 209 -11.79 6.50 7.25
CA ALA A 209 -10.84 7.60 7.26
C ALA A 209 -11.50 8.91 7.75
N SER A 210 -12.72 9.21 7.33
CA SER A 210 -13.43 10.43 7.74
C SER A 210 -13.76 10.47 9.24
N VAL A 211 -13.96 9.30 9.85
CA VAL A 211 -14.26 9.18 11.29
C VAL A 211 -12.96 9.12 12.11
N ALA A 212 -11.94 8.46 11.59
CA ALA A 212 -10.67 8.26 12.28
C ALA A 212 -9.76 9.49 12.22
N GLU A 213 -9.79 10.22 11.09
CA GLU A 213 -8.90 11.33 10.75
C GLU A 213 -9.67 12.66 10.50
N PRO A 214 -10.46 13.16 11.48
CA PRO A 214 -11.30 14.34 11.29
C PRO A 214 -10.51 15.63 11.03
N GLN A 215 -9.20 15.65 11.26
CA GLN A 215 -8.30 16.75 10.92
C GLN A 215 -7.98 16.83 9.43
N VAL A 216 -8.14 15.73 8.67
CA VAL A 216 -7.96 15.71 7.21
C VAL A 216 -9.17 16.37 6.56
N LYS A 217 -8.96 17.54 6.00
CA LYS A 217 -10.01 18.43 5.47
C LYS A 217 -9.50 19.26 4.30
N ALA A 218 -10.41 19.99 3.68
CA ALA A 218 -10.10 20.84 2.53
C ALA A 218 -8.91 21.78 2.77
N GLY A 219 -7.93 21.68 1.87
CA GLY A 219 -6.66 22.43 1.93
C GLY A 219 -5.56 21.75 2.77
N CYS A 220 -5.79 20.59 3.37
CA CYS A 220 -4.73 19.76 3.92
C CYS A 220 -3.76 19.32 2.80
N GLU A 221 -2.48 19.28 3.12
CA GLU A 221 -1.44 18.79 2.21
C GLU A 221 -1.08 17.35 2.55
N VAL A 222 -0.97 16.49 1.53
CA VAL A 222 -0.65 15.07 1.64
C VAL A 222 0.45 14.70 0.65
N VAL A 223 1.35 13.79 1.03
CA VAL A 223 2.41 13.29 0.15
C VAL A 223 2.12 11.86 -0.24
N ALA A 224 1.84 11.64 -1.53
CA ALA A 224 1.67 10.32 -2.11
C ALA A 224 3.03 9.69 -2.40
N MET A 225 3.48 8.80 -1.51
CA MET A 225 4.79 8.15 -1.59
C MET A 225 4.71 6.64 -1.85
N LEU A 226 3.56 6.03 -1.59
CA LEU A 226 3.30 4.63 -1.91
C LEU A 226 3.03 4.46 -3.41
N PRO A 227 3.26 3.26 -4.00
CA PRO A 227 2.87 3.04 -5.39
C PRO A 227 1.36 3.28 -5.58
N SER A 228 0.99 4.19 -6.49
CA SER A 228 -0.42 4.57 -6.71
C SER A 228 -1.31 3.41 -7.17
N ALA A 229 -0.74 2.38 -7.81
CA ALA A 229 -1.44 1.15 -8.17
C ALA A 229 -1.69 0.19 -6.98
N HIS A 230 -1.17 0.50 -5.80
CA HIS A 230 -1.39 -0.27 -4.58
C HIS A 230 -2.65 0.21 -3.87
N MET A 231 -3.52 -0.72 -3.44
CA MET A 231 -4.79 -0.38 -2.80
C MET A 231 -4.64 0.55 -1.60
N PHE A 232 -3.59 0.36 -0.77
CA PHE A 232 -3.33 1.20 0.40
C PHE A 232 -3.01 2.66 0.03
N GLY A 233 -2.06 2.88 -0.91
CA GLY A 233 -1.76 4.22 -1.40
C GLY A 233 -2.93 4.84 -2.17
N MET A 234 -3.59 4.05 -3.03
CA MET A 234 -4.74 4.53 -3.80
C MET A 234 -5.88 5.01 -2.90
N MET A 235 -6.16 4.30 -1.80
CA MET A 235 -7.25 4.63 -0.89
C MET A 235 -6.93 5.84 -0.02
N PHE A 236 -5.74 5.88 0.60
CA PHE A 236 -5.41 6.83 1.67
C PHE A 236 -4.33 7.86 1.29
N GLU A 237 -3.90 7.91 0.03
CA GLU A 237 -3.11 9.01 -0.54
C GLU A 237 -3.81 9.64 -1.76
N LEU A 238 -5.03 9.16 -2.12
CA LEU A 238 -5.76 9.72 -3.26
C LEU A 238 -7.29 9.75 -3.07
N PHE A 239 -7.99 8.60 -2.93
CA PHE A 239 -9.46 8.61 -2.94
C PHE A 239 -10.06 9.45 -1.81
N TYR A 240 -9.65 9.17 -0.58
CA TYR A 240 -10.16 9.90 0.57
C TYR A 240 -9.78 11.39 0.51
N GLU A 241 -8.54 11.68 0.14
CA GLU A 241 -7.99 13.03 0.05
C GLU A 241 -8.72 13.89 -0.99
N MET A 242 -9.08 13.29 -2.13
CA MET A 242 -9.84 13.99 -3.17
C MET A 242 -11.27 14.32 -2.70
N VAL A 243 -11.91 13.40 -1.97
CA VAL A 243 -13.23 13.64 -1.38
C VAL A 243 -13.14 14.68 -0.24
N ALA A 244 -12.08 14.65 0.56
CA ALA A 244 -11.85 15.60 1.65
C ALA A 244 -11.42 17.01 1.19
N GLY A 245 -11.10 17.20 -0.09
CA GLY A 245 -10.65 18.50 -0.64
C GLY A 245 -9.19 18.82 -0.35
N CYS A 246 -8.35 17.79 -0.19
CA CYS A 246 -6.93 17.92 0.08
C CYS A 246 -6.11 18.28 -1.15
N HIS A 247 -4.85 18.67 -0.94
CA HIS A 247 -3.84 18.85 -1.96
C HIS A 247 -2.83 17.71 -1.90
N VAL A 248 -2.78 16.85 -2.92
CA VAL A 248 -1.92 15.66 -2.98
C VAL A 248 -0.68 15.92 -3.83
N TYR A 249 0.50 15.64 -3.27
CA TYR A 249 1.80 15.74 -3.94
C TYR A 249 2.35 14.36 -4.28
N PHE A 250 2.48 14.06 -5.56
CA PHE A 250 3.08 12.81 -6.04
C PHE A 250 4.60 12.89 -6.07
N LEU A 251 5.27 11.92 -5.47
CA LEU A 251 6.70 11.71 -5.64
C LEU A 251 6.96 11.00 -6.97
N THR A 252 7.35 11.75 -7.99
CA THR A 252 7.61 11.22 -9.34
C THR A 252 8.98 10.54 -9.48
N ARG A 253 9.86 10.71 -8.47
CA ARG A 253 11.18 10.04 -8.39
C ARG A 253 11.08 8.82 -7.49
N LEU A 254 11.99 7.85 -7.68
CA LEU A 254 12.10 6.69 -6.79
C LEU A 254 12.20 7.15 -5.33
N PRO A 255 11.30 6.69 -4.45
CA PRO A 255 11.21 7.13 -3.07
C PRO A 255 12.37 6.56 -2.24
N SER A 256 13.52 7.24 -2.22
CA SER A 256 14.59 6.98 -1.25
C SER A 256 14.29 7.71 0.07
N PRO A 257 14.79 7.23 1.23
CA PRO A 257 14.58 7.90 2.51
C PRO A 257 14.95 9.40 2.48
N LYS A 258 16.01 9.78 1.75
CA LYS A 258 16.43 11.16 1.59
C LYS A 258 15.42 12.00 0.83
N VAL A 259 14.86 11.47 -0.26
CA VAL A 259 13.82 12.13 -1.07
C VAL A 259 12.54 12.30 -0.27
N ILE A 260 12.11 11.24 0.41
CA ILE A 260 10.91 11.25 1.26
C ILE A 260 11.04 12.28 2.38
N LEU A 261 12.09 12.23 3.18
CA LEU A 261 12.30 13.19 4.28
C LEU A 261 12.36 14.63 3.79
N LYS A 262 12.98 14.87 2.63
CA LYS A 262 13.00 16.20 2.05
C LYS A 262 11.60 16.68 1.64
N ALA A 263 10.82 15.83 0.97
CA ALA A 263 9.45 16.17 0.57
C ALA A 263 8.54 16.42 1.78
N LEU A 264 8.62 15.57 2.81
CA LEU A 264 7.86 15.75 4.04
C LEU A 264 8.22 17.05 4.78
N ALA A 265 9.50 17.41 4.81
CA ALA A 265 9.96 18.66 5.41
C ALA A 265 9.51 19.90 4.63
N ASP A 266 9.52 19.84 3.28
CA ASP A 266 9.13 20.94 2.40
C ASP A 266 7.60 21.16 2.42
N ILE A 267 6.80 20.07 2.39
CA ILE A 267 5.34 20.08 2.24
C ILE A 267 4.64 20.20 3.60
N ARG A 268 5.15 19.54 4.64
CA ARG A 268 4.59 19.50 5.99
C ARG A 268 3.15 18.95 6.02
N PRO A 269 2.96 17.70 5.58
CA PRO A 269 1.62 17.12 5.41
C PRO A 269 0.86 17.01 6.74
N CYS A 270 -0.48 16.98 6.66
CA CYS A 270 -1.36 16.80 7.82
C CYS A 270 -1.45 15.33 8.29
N MET A 271 -1.06 14.39 7.43
CA MET A 271 -1.01 12.95 7.70
C MET A 271 0.16 12.34 6.93
N VAL A 272 0.79 11.32 7.49
CA VAL A 272 1.88 10.58 6.84
C VAL A 272 1.50 9.11 6.75
N ILE A 273 1.44 8.57 5.53
CA ILE A 273 1.18 7.16 5.28
C ILE A 273 2.45 6.53 4.72
N CYS A 274 2.92 5.45 5.31
CA CYS A 274 4.10 4.79 4.81
C CYS A 274 4.17 3.29 5.17
N VAL A 275 5.13 2.60 4.59
CA VAL A 275 5.43 1.21 4.96
C VAL A 275 6.44 1.17 6.12
N PRO A 276 6.38 0.16 7.01
CA PRO A 276 7.27 -0.01 8.16
C PRO A 276 8.76 0.11 7.83
N LEU A 277 9.19 -0.42 6.70
CA LEU A 277 10.59 -0.41 6.25
C LEU A 277 11.26 0.98 6.29
N ILE A 278 10.49 2.06 6.05
CA ILE A 278 11.02 3.43 6.09
C ILE A 278 11.47 3.78 7.52
N PHE A 279 10.62 3.51 8.51
CA PHE A 279 10.93 3.74 9.92
C PHE A 279 12.03 2.84 10.43
N GLU A 280 12.04 1.58 10.05
CA GLU A 280 13.10 0.63 10.40
C GLU A 280 14.47 1.09 9.89
N LYS A 281 14.54 1.62 8.67
CA LYS A 281 15.78 2.21 8.14
C LYS A 281 16.20 3.47 8.89
N ILE A 282 15.27 4.35 9.25
CA ILE A 282 15.54 5.55 10.06
C ILE A 282 16.04 5.13 11.46
N TYR A 283 15.36 4.18 12.09
CA TYR A 283 15.74 3.64 13.39
C TYR A 283 17.15 3.08 13.36
N LYS A 284 17.44 2.13 12.46
CA LYS A 284 18.76 1.49 12.33
C LYS A 284 19.88 2.49 12.05
N SER A 285 19.66 3.42 11.10
CA SER A 285 20.72 4.29 10.61
C SER A 285 20.96 5.52 11.49
N LYS A 286 19.92 6.08 12.12
CA LYS A 286 20.00 7.33 12.86
C LYS A 286 19.77 7.18 14.37
N LEU A 287 18.76 6.42 14.77
CA LEU A 287 18.31 6.36 16.17
C LEU A 287 19.11 5.34 16.98
N LYS A 288 19.27 4.13 16.48
CA LYS A 288 19.97 3.04 17.20
C LYS A 288 21.41 3.42 17.59
N PRO A 289 22.25 4.02 16.74
CA PRO A 289 23.57 4.49 17.14
C PRO A 289 23.56 5.55 18.26
N VAL A 290 22.56 6.44 18.24
CA VAL A 290 22.39 7.46 19.31
C VAL A 290 21.95 6.79 20.61
N ILE A 291 21.03 5.84 20.56
CA ILE A 291 20.55 5.08 21.70
C ILE A 291 21.70 4.29 22.33
N ASP A 292 22.44 3.54 21.52
CA ASP A 292 23.56 2.71 21.98
C ASP A 292 24.67 3.54 22.62
N LYS A 293 25.02 4.68 22.04
CA LYS A 293 26.01 5.63 22.57
C LYS A 293 25.57 6.22 23.92
N ASN A 294 24.27 6.41 24.11
CA ASN A 294 23.70 7.06 25.29
C ASN A 294 23.01 6.08 26.25
N LYS A 295 23.24 4.77 26.14
CA LYS A 295 22.60 3.73 26.95
C LYS A 295 22.59 4.04 28.44
N PHE A 296 23.70 4.59 28.96
CA PHE A 296 23.82 4.99 30.37
C PHE A 296 22.80 6.08 30.74
N PHE A 297 22.60 7.09 29.90
CA PHE A 297 21.65 8.18 30.17
C PHE A 297 20.20 7.72 30.14
N PHE A 298 19.88 6.68 29.35
CA PHE A 298 18.54 6.06 29.35
C PHE A 298 18.23 5.32 30.69
N MET A 299 19.24 5.00 31.50
CA MET A 299 19.06 4.36 32.80
C MET A 299 18.86 5.36 33.96
N ILE A 300 19.09 6.67 33.71
CA ILE A 300 18.99 7.71 34.75
C ILE A 300 17.60 8.34 34.71
N PRO A 301 16.78 8.20 35.81
CA PRO A 301 15.46 8.84 35.87
C PRO A 301 15.53 10.36 35.65
N GLY A 302 14.65 10.88 34.79
CA GLY A 302 14.62 12.30 34.42
C GLY A 302 15.46 12.63 33.18
N LEU A 303 16.71 12.16 33.08
CA LEU A 303 17.52 12.31 31.87
C LEU A 303 17.00 11.46 30.73
N ASN A 304 16.52 10.25 31.02
CA ASN A 304 15.87 9.39 30.02
C ASN A 304 14.68 10.10 29.36
N LYS A 305 13.75 10.70 30.15
CA LYS A 305 12.58 11.41 29.62
C LYS A 305 12.97 12.61 28.77
N ALA A 306 14.00 13.36 29.16
CA ALA A 306 14.50 14.50 28.38
C ALA A 306 15.08 14.04 27.04
N LEU A 307 15.84 12.93 27.02
CA LEU A 307 16.41 12.36 25.81
C LEU A 307 15.33 11.74 24.89
N GLU A 308 14.39 11.00 25.46
CA GLU A 308 13.23 10.44 24.75
C GLU A 308 12.40 11.55 24.09
N LYS A 309 12.10 12.62 24.82
CA LYS A 309 11.42 13.81 24.26
C LYS A 309 12.21 14.43 23.11
N LYS A 310 13.52 14.62 23.29
CA LYS A 310 14.36 15.20 22.24
C LYS A 310 14.34 14.34 20.97
N ILE A 311 14.50 13.03 21.09
CA ILE A 311 14.46 12.10 19.94
C ILE A 311 13.09 12.14 19.27
N ARG A 312 12.01 12.13 20.03
CA ARG A 312 10.65 12.25 19.50
C ARG A 312 10.47 13.54 18.71
N ASP A 313 10.86 14.68 19.29
CA ASP A 313 10.66 16.00 18.68
C ASP A 313 11.54 16.18 17.41
N GLU A 314 12.76 15.63 17.39
CA GLU A 314 13.62 15.58 16.21
C GLU A 314 13.02 14.70 15.11
N LEU A 315 12.51 13.51 15.46
CA LEU A 315 11.85 12.60 14.51
C LEU A 315 10.59 13.24 13.93
N TYR A 316 9.72 13.80 14.78
CA TYR A 316 8.51 14.51 14.39
C TYR A 316 8.81 15.65 13.42
N SER A 317 9.80 16.49 13.76
CA SER A 317 10.23 17.60 12.90
C SER A 317 10.81 17.12 11.57
N SER A 318 11.56 16.01 11.56
CA SER A 318 12.16 15.45 10.34
C SER A 318 11.13 14.93 9.33
N LEU A 319 9.93 14.64 9.80
CA LEU A 319 8.80 14.18 8.99
C LEU A 319 7.81 15.32 8.64
N GLY A 320 8.24 16.57 8.81
CA GLY A 320 7.45 17.76 8.47
C GLY A 320 6.84 18.49 9.68
N GLY A 321 6.66 17.82 10.82
CA GLY A 321 6.24 18.43 12.08
C GLY A 321 4.86 19.08 12.07
N ASN A 322 3.91 18.56 11.28
CA ASN A 322 2.56 19.11 11.14
C ASN A 322 1.47 18.03 11.08
N PHE A 323 1.84 16.76 11.12
CA PHE A 323 0.90 15.65 11.04
C PHE A 323 0.33 15.27 12.41
N GLU A 324 -0.88 14.74 12.43
CA GLU A 324 -1.50 14.17 13.64
C GLU A 324 -0.86 12.82 13.99
N GLU A 325 -0.72 11.94 12.98
CA GLU A 325 -0.13 10.63 13.15
C GLU A 325 0.58 10.12 11.90
N VAL A 326 1.38 9.08 12.08
CA VAL A 326 1.96 8.27 11.02
C VAL A 326 1.23 6.94 10.96
N ILE A 327 0.59 6.65 9.84
CA ILE A 327 -0.11 5.39 9.59
C ILE A 327 0.82 4.41 8.88
N LEU A 328 1.13 3.31 9.55
CA LEU A 328 1.97 2.24 9.03
C LEU A 328 1.11 1.07 8.57
N GLY A 329 1.39 0.54 7.38
CA GLY A 329 0.64 -0.60 6.85
C GLY A 329 1.36 -1.33 5.73
N GLY A 330 0.74 -2.42 5.25
CA GLY A 330 1.23 -3.20 4.11
C GLY A 330 2.33 -4.21 4.39
N ALA A 331 2.92 -4.20 5.58
CA ALA A 331 3.90 -5.19 6.05
C ALA A 331 3.90 -5.26 7.58
N ALA A 332 4.45 -6.33 8.14
CA ALA A 332 4.69 -6.43 9.58
C ALA A 332 5.68 -5.36 10.04
N PHE A 333 5.43 -4.75 11.19
CA PHE A 333 6.33 -3.76 11.78
C PHE A 333 7.27 -4.41 12.78
N ASN A 334 8.55 -4.03 12.75
CA ASN A 334 9.55 -4.60 13.65
C ASN A 334 9.22 -4.26 15.11
N PRO A 335 9.06 -5.27 16.01
CA PRO A 335 8.63 -5.05 17.39
C PRO A 335 9.59 -4.16 18.21
N GLU A 336 10.92 -4.24 17.99
CA GLU A 336 11.90 -3.39 18.68
C GLU A 336 11.66 -1.91 18.35
N VAL A 337 11.44 -1.64 17.06
CA VAL A 337 11.20 -0.27 16.56
C VAL A 337 9.87 0.25 17.07
N GLU A 338 8.83 -0.56 16.99
CA GLU A 338 7.49 -0.19 17.42
C GLU A 338 7.45 0.12 18.93
N LEU A 339 7.98 -0.77 19.76
CA LEU A 339 8.06 -0.57 21.20
C LEU A 339 8.88 0.68 21.56
N PHE A 340 9.93 0.98 20.80
CA PHE A 340 10.69 2.20 21.01
C PHE A 340 9.88 3.46 20.68
N LEU A 341 9.17 3.48 19.52
CA LEU A 341 8.31 4.61 19.15
C LEU A 341 7.20 4.83 20.19
N HIS A 342 6.57 3.75 20.64
CA HIS A 342 5.57 3.81 21.71
C HIS A 342 6.16 4.38 23.00
N LYS A 343 7.34 3.91 23.42
CA LYS A 343 8.04 4.37 24.63
C LYS A 343 8.33 5.86 24.62
N ILE A 344 8.74 6.42 23.47
CA ILE A 344 9.03 7.86 23.35
C ILE A 344 7.76 8.71 23.15
N GLY A 345 6.56 8.08 23.03
CA GLY A 345 5.29 8.76 22.78
C GLY A 345 5.23 9.40 21.38
N PHE A 346 5.83 8.73 20.37
CA PHE A 346 5.73 9.18 18.98
C PHE A 346 4.34 8.83 18.42
N PRO A 347 3.65 9.75 17.72
CA PRO A 347 2.31 9.49 17.21
C PRO A 347 2.36 8.58 15.97
N TYR A 348 2.17 7.28 16.17
CA TYR A 348 2.11 6.28 15.11
C TYR A 348 0.94 5.33 15.34
N THR A 349 0.47 4.73 14.28
CA THR A 349 -0.45 3.59 14.33
C THR A 349 -0.08 2.54 13.30
N VAL A 350 -0.56 1.31 13.52
CA VAL A 350 -0.40 0.19 12.58
C VAL A 350 -1.78 -0.28 12.16
N GLY A 351 -2.08 -0.15 10.86
CA GLY A 351 -3.29 -0.69 10.26
C GLY A 351 -3.04 -2.06 9.61
N TYR A 352 -4.03 -2.94 9.68
CA TYR A 352 -3.99 -4.23 9.01
C TYR A 352 -5.09 -4.34 7.96
N GLY A 353 -4.72 -4.96 6.84
CA GLY A 353 -5.64 -5.23 5.77
C GLY A 353 -5.00 -5.95 4.60
N MET A 354 -5.80 -6.14 3.55
CA MET A 354 -5.41 -6.81 2.33
C MET A 354 -6.16 -6.22 1.14
N THR A 355 -5.68 -6.43 -0.07
CA THR A 355 -6.33 -5.92 -1.28
C THR A 355 -7.79 -6.36 -1.37
N GLU A 356 -8.08 -7.58 -0.93
CA GLU A 356 -9.42 -8.18 -0.88
C GLU A 356 -10.37 -7.51 0.14
N CYS A 357 -9.87 -6.51 0.90
CA CYS A 357 -10.68 -5.69 1.83
C CYS A 357 -10.57 -4.18 1.55
N ALA A 358 -10.07 -3.77 0.43
CA ALA A 358 -10.09 -2.42 -0.16
C ALA A 358 -9.46 -1.24 0.63
N PRO A 359 -8.44 -1.32 1.47
CA PRO A 359 -7.75 -2.49 1.96
C PRO A 359 -8.00 -2.86 3.42
N ILE A 360 -8.61 -2.00 4.29
CA ILE A 360 -8.53 -2.05 5.75
C ILE A 360 -9.50 -3.06 6.37
N ILE A 361 -8.97 -3.84 7.31
CA ILE A 361 -9.73 -4.73 8.21
C ILE A 361 -9.72 -4.19 9.62
N THR A 362 -8.56 -3.77 10.14
CA THR A 362 -8.43 -3.21 11.49
C THR A 362 -7.58 -1.95 11.50
N TYR A 363 -7.91 -1.05 12.41
CA TYR A 363 -7.22 0.21 12.65
C TYR A 363 -7.54 0.72 14.06
N ALA A 364 -6.66 1.53 14.65
CA ALA A 364 -6.95 2.35 15.81
C ALA A 364 -6.10 3.63 15.73
N HIS A 365 -6.67 4.77 16.08
CA HIS A 365 -5.94 6.04 16.16
C HIS A 365 -4.76 5.94 17.15
N TRP A 366 -3.68 6.68 16.91
CA TRP A 366 -2.40 6.55 17.64
C TRP A 366 -2.51 6.66 19.16
N ASP A 367 -3.44 7.46 19.69
CA ASP A 367 -3.66 7.63 21.12
C ASP A 367 -4.40 6.45 21.77
N LYS A 368 -4.93 5.52 20.97
CA LYS A 368 -5.69 4.35 21.39
C LYS A 368 -5.03 3.02 21.02
N ILE A 369 -3.99 3.06 20.17
CA ILE A 369 -3.32 1.84 19.72
C ILE A 369 -2.62 1.12 20.90
N LYS A 370 -2.76 -0.18 20.98
CA LYS A 370 -1.90 -1.01 21.84
C LYS A 370 -0.65 -1.39 21.07
N PRO A 371 0.54 -1.29 21.68
CA PRO A 371 1.77 -1.72 21.03
C PRO A 371 1.67 -3.18 20.55
N LEU A 372 2.24 -3.45 19.39
CA LEU A 372 2.26 -4.75 18.71
C LEU A 372 0.88 -5.23 18.23
N SER A 373 -0.17 -4.43 18.36
CA SER A 373 -1.48 -4.71 17.78
C SER A 373 -1.63 -4.01 16.43
N CYS A 374 -2.59 -4.49 15.65
CA CYS A 374 -3.01 -3.85 14.40
C CYS A 374 -4.34 -3.08 14.56
N GLY A 375 -4.67 -2.65 15.80
CA GLY A 375 -5.91 -1.94 16.08
C GLY A 375 -7.13 -2.84 16.28
N ARG A 376 -8.31 -2.22 16.17
CA ARG A 376 -9.62 -2.87 16.30
C ARG A 376 -10.29 -2.95 14.94
N VAL A 377 -11.34 -3.78 14.85
CA VAL A 377 -12.11 -3.92 13.62
C VAL A 377 -12.64 -2.58 13.12
N ALA A 378 -12.49 -2.33 11.82
CA ALA A 378 -12.97 -1.12 11.15
C ALA A 378 -14.51 -1.04 11.16
N PRO A 379 -15.11 0.17 11.08
CA PRO A 379 -16.53 0.31 10.85
C PRO A 379 -16.99 -0.51 9.62
N ASN A 380 -18.25 -0.99 9.65
CA ASN A 380 -18.85 -1.82 8.61
C ASN A 380 -18.13 -3.18 8.36
N MET A 381 -17.25 -3.59 9.27
CA MET A 381 -16.55 -4.86 9.23
C MET A 381 -16.78 -5.66 10.50
N GLU A 382 -16.64 -6.96 10.38
CA GLU A 382 -16.58 -7.92 11.46
C GLU A 382 -15.34 -8.80 11.29
N ILE A 383 -14.72 -9.22 12.38
CA ILE A 383 -13.64 -10.20 12.39
C ILE A 383 -13.94 -11.33 13.38
N ARG A 384 -13.44 -12.51 13.07
CA ARG A 384 -13.35 -13.63 14.02
C ARG A 384 -12.02 -14.35 13.85
N ILE A 385 -11.61 -15.03 14.90
CA ILE A 385 -10.44 -15.91 14.87
C ILE A 385 -10.91 -17.33 14.87
N ASP A 386 -10.51 -18.11 13.87
CA ASP A 386 -10.85 -19.55 13.78
C ASP A 386 -9.94 -20.34 14.72
N SER A 387 -10.31 -20.34 16.00
CA SER A 387 -9.55 -20.93 17.09
C SER A 387 -10.47 -21.41 18.22
N PRO A 388 -10.12 -22.48 18.93
CA PRO A 388 -10.83 -22.93 20.14
C PRO A 388 -10.81 -21.87 21.28
N ASP A 389 -9.75 -21.07 21.36
CA ASP A 389 -9.64 -19.91 22.25
C ASP A 389 -8.99 -18.75 21.50
N PRO A 390 -9.79 -17.84 20.92
CA PRO A 390 -9.31 -16.72 20.12
C PRO A 390 -8.35 -15.74 20.85
N ARG A 391 -8.28 -15.80 22.17
CA ARG A 391 -7.45 -14.88 22.98
C ARG A 391 -6.05 -15.39 23.18
N THR A 392 -5.88 -16.71 23.28
CA THR A 392 -4.60 -17.32 23.66
C THR A 392 -4.01 -18.23 22.60
N ILE A 393 -4.87 -18.85 21.78
CA ILE A 393 -4.47 -19.79 20.74
C ILE A 393 -4.63 -19.11 19.38
N PRO A 394 -3.53 -18.84 18.64
CA PRO A 394 -3.62 -18.26 17.32
C PRO A 394 -4.46 -19.12 16.36
N GLY A 395 -5.36 -18.47 15.64
CA GLY A 395 -6.18 -19.05 14.58
C GLY A 395 -6.21 -18.16 13.34
N GLU A 396 -6.80 -18.65 12.24
CA GLU A 396 -6.95 -17.86 11.05
C GLU A 396 -7.88 -16.66 11.30
N VAL A 397 -7.41 -15.46 10.97
CA VAL A 397 -8.25 -14.25 10.97
C VAL A 397 -9.23 -14.36 9.80
N GLN A 398 -10.51 -14.28 10.10
CA GLN A 398 -11.59 -14.28 9.12
C GLN A 398 -12.34 -12.96 9.18
N ALA A 399 -12.68 -12.39 8.02
CA ALA A 399 -13.30 -11.08 7.91
C ALA A 399 -14.63 -11.15 7.16
N ARG A 400 -15.57 -10.28 7.53
CA ARG A 400 -16.86 -10.10 6.84
C ARG A 400 -17.26 -8.63 6.90
N GLY A 401 -17.92 -8.13 5.87
CA GLY A 401 -18.43 -6.76 5.85
C GLY A 401 -18.29 -6.07 4.50
N MET A 402 -18.59 -4.78 4.49
CA MET A 402 -18.69 -3.98 3.26
C MET A 402 -17.34 -3.83 2.52
N ASN A 403 -16.21 -3.91 3.24
CA ASN A 403 -14.88 -3.81 2.62
C ASN A 403 -14.49 -5.05 1.80
N VAL A 404 -15.20 -6.19 2.00
CA VAL A 404 -14.82 -7.45 1.37
C VAL A 404 -15.14 -7.40 -0.13
N PHE A 405 -14.19 -7.87 -0.92
CA PHE A 405 -14.24 -7.88 -2.38
C PHE A 405 -15.38 -8.74 -2.95
N LEU A 406 -15.74 -8.47 -4.21
CA LEU A 406 -16.78 -9.23 -4.93
C LEU A 406 -16.31 -10.64 -5.37
N GLY A 407 -15.01 -10.88 -5.36
CA GLY A 407 -14.37 -12.11 -5.82
C GLY A 407 -13.18 -11.84 -6.73
N TYR A 408 -12.58 -12.91 -7.26
CA TYR A 408 -11.50 -12.82 -8.23
C TYR A 408 -12.03 -12.83 -9.66
N TYR A 409 -11.67 -11.84 -10.45
CA TYR A 409 -12.10 -11.68 -11.84
C TYR A 409 -11.75 -12.93 -12.66
N LYS A 410 -12.76 -13.52 -13.33
CA LYS A 410 -12.66 -14.78 -14.09
C LYS A 410 -12.01 -15.95 -13.32
N ASN A 411 -12.20 -16.03 -12.01
CA ASN A 411 -11.62 -17.11 -11.21
C ASN A 411 -12.56 -17.51 -10.06
N GLU A 412 -13.65 -18.18 -10.40
CA GLU A 412 -14.68 -18.63 -9.45
C GLU A 412 -14.13 -19.63 -8.43
N ASP A 413 -13.26 -20.56 -8.87
CA ASP A 413 -12.64 -21.55 -7.98
C ASP A 413 -11.79 -20.89 -6.88
N ALA A 414 -11.00 -19.88 -7.24
CA ALA A 414 -10.21 -19.14 -6.27
C ALA A 414 -11.11 -18.28 -5.35
N THR A 415 -12.21 -17.74 -5.89
CA THR A 415 -13.20 -17.01 -5.11
C THR A 415 -13.85 -17.92 -4.08
N ALA A 416 -14.38 -19.06 -4.48
CA ALA A 416 -15.01 -20.03 -3.57
C ALA A 416 -14.06 -20.48 -2.46
N LYS A 417 -12.78 -20.76 -2.79
CA LYS A 417 -11.77 -21.16 -1.80
C LYS A 417 -11.38 -20.05 -0.81
N SER A 418 -11.68 -18.80 -1.13
CA SER A 418 -11.38 -17.66 -0.27
C SER A 418 -12.42 -17.44 0.81
N PHE A 419 -13.55 -18.11 0.75
CA PHE A 419 -14.62 -17.99 1.73
C PHE A 419 -14.83 -19.28 2.51
N THR A 420 -15.32 -19.14 3.73
CA THR A 420 -15.87 -20.25 4.51
C THR A 420 -17.27 -20.59 4.01
N GLU A 421 -17.82 -21.75 4.42
CA GLU A 421 -19.19 -22.14 4.07
C GLU A 421 -20.25 -21.14 4.58
N ASP A 422 -19.98 -20.46 5.69
CA ASP A 422 -20.82 -19.43 6.30
C ASP A 422 -20.48 -17.98 5.85
N GLY A 423 -19.68 -17.84 4.78
CA GLY A 423 -19.48 -16.58 4.04
C GLY A 423 -18.44 -15.62 4.63
N TRP A 424 -17.51 -16.09 5.46
CA TRP A 424 -16.39 -15.27 5.93
C TRP A 424 -15.19 -15.38 4.99
N LEU A 425 -14.57 -14.25 4.70
CA LEU A 425 -13.31 -14.20 3.96
C LEU A 425 -12.19 -14.80 4.80
N ARG A 426 -11.48 -15.79 4.26
CA ARG A 426 -10.23 -16.34 4.80
C ARG A 426 -9.08 -15.42 4.44
N THR A 427 -8.46 -14.78 5.42
CA THR A 427 -7.36 -13.86 5.14
C THR A 427 -6.04 -14.58 4.87
N GLY A 428 -5.91 -15.81 5.38
CA GLY A 428 -4.65 -16.55 5.40
C GLY A 428 -3.64 -16.02 6.41
N ASP A 429 -4.03 -15.06 7.26
CA ASP A 429 -3.20 -14.53 8.34
C ASP A 429 -3.64 -15.14 9.66
N MET A 430 -2.68 -15.45 10.53
CA MET A 430 -2.89 -16.02 11.86
C MET A 430 -2.82 -14.92 12.91
N GLY A 431 -3.72 -14.95 13.89
CA GLY A 431 -3.75 -13.93 14.94
C GLY A 431 -4.51 -14.36 16.18
N VAL A 432 -4.50 -13.48 17.18
CA VAL A 432 -5.32 -13.52 18.40
C VAL A 432 -5.98 -12.16 18.61
N ILE A 433 -7.12 -12.15 19.31
CA ILE A 433 -7.84 -10.93 19.67
C ILE A 433 -7.95 -10.83 21.19
N ASP A 434 -7.60 -9.69 21.78
CA ASP A 434 -7.69 -9.52 23.23
C ASP A 434 -9.11 -9.12 23.70
N ASP A 435 -9.30 -9.01 25.03
CA ASP A 435 -10.58 -8.65 25.64
C ASP A 435 -11.10 -7.25 25.25
N ASP A 436 -10.20 -6.35 24.84
CA ASP A 436 -10.54 -5.01 24.37
C ASP A 436 -10.79 -4.96 22.86
N GLY A 437 -10.69 -6.10 22.16
CA GLY A 437 -10.93 -6.22 20.72
C GLY A 437 -9.75 -5.82 19.84
N PHE A 438 -8.52 -5.75 20.37
CA PHE A 438 -7.32 -5.50 19.57
C PHE A 438 -6.82 -6.79 18.93
N LEU A 439 -6.52 -6.72 17.64
CA LEU A 439 -5.95 -7.82 16.86
C LEU A 439 -4.42 -7.81 16.95
N PHE A 440 -3.84 -8.98 17.25
CA PHE A 440 -2.39 -9.22 17.23
C PHE A 440 -2.09 -10.30 16.19
N LEU A 441 -1.41 -9.91 15.11
CA LEU A 441 -1.01 -10.85 14.07
C LEU A 441 0.22 -11.66 14.49
N LYS A 442 0.28 -12.91 14.04
CA LYS A 442 1.37 -13.85 14.32
C LYS A 442 2.19 -14.20 13.09
N GLY A 443 1.55 -14.27 11.91
CA GLY A 443 2.19 -14.57 10.64
C GLY A 443 1.20 -15.15 9.64
N ARG A 444 1.73 -15.69 8.54
CA ARG A 444 0.93 -16.31 7.47
C ARG A 444 0.72 -17.80 7.71
N SER A 445 -0.50 -18.29 7.54
CA SER A 445 -0.82 -19.72 7.68
C SER A 445 0.01 -20.60 6.73
N LYS A 446 0.22 -20.14 5.49
CA LYS A 446 1.04 -20.84 4.48
C LYS A 446 2.55 -20.83 4.75
N CYS A 447 3.02 -19.94 5.61
CA CYS A 447 4.44 -19.83 5.97
C CYS A 447 4.74 -20.51 7.30
N MET A 448 3.71 -20.91 8.04
CA MET A 448 3.84 -21.57 9.34
C MET A 448 4.62 -22.87 9.21
N ILE A 449 5.58 -23.05 10.10
CA ILE A 449 6.37 -24.28 10.24
C ILE A 449 5.81 -25.09 11.42
N LEU A 450 5.56 -26.37 11.19
CA LEU A 450 5.16 -27.26 12.28
C LEU A 450 6.41 -27.77 12.99
N GLY A 451 6.59 -27.35 14.24
CA GLY A 451 7.70 -27.79 15.07
C GLY A 451 7.62 -29.30 15.42
N PRO A 452 8.75 -29.93 15.80
CA PRO A 452 8.82 -31.37 16.08
C PRO A 452 7.86 -31.85 17.18
N SER A 453 7.44 -30.97 18.07
CA SER A 453 6.49 -31.27 19.17
C SER A 453 5.07 -30.80 18.85
N GLY A 454 4.76 -30.47 17.60
CA GLY A 454 3.44 -30.04 17.17
C GLY A 454 3.10 -28.56 17.43
N GLN A 455 4.08 -27.75 17.84
CA GLN A 455 3.88 -26.31 18.00
C GLN A 455 3.95 -25.60 16.63
N ASN A 456 3.09 -24.61 16.46
CA ASN A 456 3.15 -23.70 15.33
C ASN A 456 4.27 -22.69 15.53
N ILE A 457 5.19 -22.64 14.57
CA ILE A 457 6.28 -21.67 14.50
C ILE A 457 5.97 -20.70 13.36
N TYR A 458 5.98 -19.41 13.66
CA TYR A 458 5.73 -18.34 12.69
C TYR A 458 7.08 -17.72 12.29
N PRO A 459 7.60 -18.03 11.10
CA PRO A 459 8.92 -17.55 10.66
C PRO A 459 9.08 -16.04 10.76
N GLU A 460 8.00 -15.31 10.51
CA GLU A 460 7.98 -13.86 10.56
C GLU A 460 8.34 -13.30 11.94
N GLU A 461 7.96 -13.98 13.02
CA GLU A 461 8.35 -13.59 14.39
C GLU A 461 9.87 -13.76 14.61
N LEU A 462 10.46 -14.83 14.08
CA LEU A 462 11.89 -15.10 14.18
C LEU A 462 12.69 -14.11 13.31
N GLU A 463 12.21 -13.86 12.10
CA GLU A 463 12.80 -12.92 11.15
C GLU A 463 12.79 -11.49 11.69
N ALA A 464 11.74 -11.10 12.41
CA ALA A 464 11.67 -9.79 13.04
C ALA A 464 12.82 -9.58 14.05
N VAL A 465 13.17 -10.61 14.83
CA VAL A 465 14.33 -10.57 15.76
C VAL A 465 15.64 -10.48 14.99
N LEU A 466 15.83 -11.30 13.93
CA LEU A 466 17.02 -11.25 13.09
C LEU A 466 17.17 -9.91 12.39
N ASN A 467 16.09 -9.41 11.84
CA ASN A 467 16.05 -8.13 11.11
C ASN A 467 16.28 -6.90 12.01
N SER A 468 16.20 -7.04 13.35
CA SER A 468 16.60 -5.99 14.29
C SER A 468 18.13 -5.82 14.42
N LEU A 469 18.91 -6.83 14.01
CA LEU A 469 20.37 -6.78 14.08
C LEU A 469 20.92 -5.78 13.05
N ARG A 470 21.97 -5.04 13.47
CA ARG A 470 22.55 -3.95 12.68
C ARG A 470 23.07 -4.40 11.31
N GLN A 471 23.68 -5.58 11.25
CA GLN A 471 24.33 -6.11 10.06
C GLN A 471 23.37 -6.92 9.16
N VAL A 472 22.07 -7.01 9.48
CA VAL A 472 21.08 -7.73 8.68
C VAL A 472 20.29 -6.73 7.83
N VAL A 473 20.31 -6.91 6.52
CA VAL A 473 19.42 -6.20 5.59
C VAL A 473 18.06 -6.86 5.59
N ASP A 474 18.06 -8.21 5.42
CA ASP A 474 16.85 -9.02 5.47
C ASP A 474 17.18 -10.47 5.84
N SER A 475 16.17 -11.20 6.31
CA SER A 475 16.31 -12.60 6.67
C SER A 475 15.07 -13.40 6.30
N LEU A 476 15.26 -14.71 6.12
CA LEU A 476 14.20 -15.67 5.86
C LEU A 476 14.45 -16.92 6.71
N VAL A 477 13.47 -17.31 7.53
CA VAL A 477 13.54 -18.53 8.31
C VAL A 477 12.78 -19.65 7.60
N ILE A 478 13.44 -20.78 7.41
CA ILE A 478 12.91 -21.96 6.73
C ILE A 478 13.04 -23.21 7.61
N ASP A 479 12.24 -24.20 7.30
CA ASP A 479 12.45 -25.56 7.76
C ASP A 479 13.38 -26.28 6.77
N ASP A 480 14.61 -26.55 7.19
CA ASP A 480 15.59 -27.34 6.42
C ASP A 480 15.64 -28.76 7.02
N HIS A 481 14.72 -29.62 6.55
CA HIS A 481 14.59 -31.02 7.03
C HIS A 481 14.43 -31.16 8.55
N GLY A 482 13.58 -30.37 9.16
CA GLY A 482 13.33 -30.36 10.61
C GLY A 482 14.30 -29.49 11.41
N VAL A 483 15.15 -28.72 10.74
CA VAL A 483 16.10 -27.79 11.34
C VAL A 483 15.73 -26.36 10.98
N LEU A 484 15.35 -25.55 11.96
CA LEU A 484 15.10 -24.13 11.73
C LEU A 484 16.38 -23.44 11.30
N THR A 485 16.42 -23.04 10.04
CA THR A 485 17.56 -22.42 9.39
C THR A 485 17.24 -20.97 9.03
N ALA A 486 18.08 -20.05 9.45
CA ALA A 486 18.01 -18.65 9.05
C ALA A 486 18.87 -18.40 7.84
N LEU A 487 18.26 -18.02 6.72
CA LEU A 487 18.94 -17.45 5.57
C LEU A 487 19.06 -15.95 5.81
N ILE A 488 20.26 -15.40 5.82
CA ILE A 488 20.52 -13.99 6.14
C ILE A 488 21.18 -13.33 4.94
N TYR A 489 20.62 -12.21 4.50
CA TYR A 489 21.30 -11.28 3.61
C TYR A 489 21.93 -10.17 4.45
N PRO A 490 23.24 -10.16 4.63
CA PRO A 490 23.93 -9.18 5.44
C PRO A 490 24.06 -7.84 4.74
N ASP A 491 24.29 -6.79 5.49
CA ASP A 491 24.71 -5.49 4.95
C ASP A 491 26.20 -5.53 4.56
N TRP A 492 26.49 -6.13 3.42
CA TRP A 492 27.85 -6.25 2.88
C TRP A 492 28.53 -4.90 2.68
N HIS A 493 27.74 -3.86 2.35
CA HIS A 493 28.26 -2.51 2.17
C HIS A 493 28.72 -1.92 3.49
N GLN A 494 27.90 -2.03 4.53
CA GLN A 494 28.24 -1.53 5.87
C GLN A 494 29.42 -2.32 6.47
N ALA A 495 29.43 -3.64 6.32
CA ALA A 495 30.55 -4.49 6.74
C ALA A 495 31.87 -4.06 6.08
N SER A 496 31.84 -3.77 4.79
CA SER A 496 33.01 -3.26 4.06
C SER A 496 33.52 -1.91 4.59
N ILE A 497 32.60 -0.97 4.90
CA ILE A 497 32.96 0.33 5.50
C ILE A 497 33.61 0.14 6.87
N GLU A 498 33.15 -0.82 7.66
CA GLU A 498 33.67 -1.15 8.99
C GLU A 498 34.95 -2.00 8.94
N GLY A 499 35.41 -2.41 7.76
CA GLY A 499 36.59 -3.26 7.56
C GLY A 499 36.39 -4.69 8.08
N ILE A 500 35.15 -5.18 8.09
CA ILE A 500 34.77 -6.52 8.48
C ILE A 500 34.71 -7.40 7.23
N ASP A 501 35.59 -8.40 7.16
CA ASP A 501 35.52 -9.38 6.07
C ASP A 501 34.34 -10.36 6.26
N PRO A 502 33.89 -11.05 5.19
CA PRO A 502 32.74 -11.96 5.25
C PRO A 502 32.87 -13.08 6.29
N GLU A 503 34.04 -13.66 6.48
CA GLU A 503 34.24 -14.75 7.44
C GLU A 503 34.14 -14.23 8.88
N LYS A 504 34.73 -13.09 9.16
CA LYS A 504 34.62 -12.43 10.46
C LYS A 504 33.18 -12.01 10.76
N LEU A 505 32.43 -11.56 9.76
CA LEU A 505 31.01 -11.25 9.91
C LEU A 505 30.21 -12.51 10.29
N LYS A 506 30.48 -13.65 9.64
CA LYS A 506 29.85 -14.93 9.96
C LYS A 506 30.16 -15.36 11.41
N GLU A 507 31.41 -15.24 11.84
CA GLU A 507 31.79 -15.52 13.22
C GLU A 507 31.02 -14.65 14.22
N GLN A 508 30.87 -13.36 13.95
CA GLN A 508 30.09 -12.45 14.79
C GLN A 508 28.63 -12.89 14.89
N PHE A 509 28.00 -13.27 13.78
CA PHE A 509 26.63 -13.78 13.80
C PHE A 509 26.49 -15.08 14.59
N MET A 510 27.42 -16.01 14.45
CA MET A 510 27.42 -17.25 15.23
C MET A 510 27.57 -16.98 16.72
N GLN A 511 28.36 -15.97 17.13
CA GLN A 511 28.48 -15.54 18.51
C GLN A 511 27.21 -14.86 19.05
N MET A 512 26.45 -14.18 18.20
CA MET A 512 25.18 -13.52 18.57
C MET A 512 23.99 -14.49 18.61
N LEU A 513 24.07 -15.64 17.94
CA LEU A 513 22.95 -16.59 17.85
C LEU A 513 22.37 -17.03 19.22
N PRO A 514 23.17 -17.30 20.27
CA PRO A 514 22.62 -17.59 21.59
C PRO A 514 21.80 -16.44 22.19
N GLU A 515 22.16 -15.19 21.91
CA GLU A 515 21.43 -14.01 22.37
C GLU A 515 20.12 -13.82 21.60
N VAL A 516 20.15 -14.04 20.29
CA VAL A 516 18.94 -14.08 19.45
C VAL A 516 17.99 -15.16 19.97
N ASN A 517 18.49 -16.37 20.18
CA ASN A 517 17.68 -17.48 20.66
C ASN A 517 17.11 -17.28 22.06
N ARG A 518 17.72 -16.48 22.94
CA ARG A 518 17.12 -16.13 24.22
C ARG A 518 15.83 -15.30 24.10
N GLN A 519 15.68 -14.58 23.01
CA GLN A 519 14.49 -13.79 22.71
C GLN A 519 13.39 -14.61 22.06
N LEU A 520 13.69 -15.83 21.59
CA LEU A 520 12.79 -16.72 20.89
C LEU A 520 12.23 -17.81 21.83
N PRO A 521 10.99 -18.30 21.58
CA PRO A 521 10.46 -19.44 22.32
C PRO A 521 11.39 -20.65 22.24
N SER A 522 11.44 -21.46 23.30
CA SER A 522 12.35 -22.62 23.38
C SER A 522 12.12 -23.66 22.29
N TYR A 523 10.90 -23.75 21.75
CA TYR A 523 10.54 -24.62 20.64
C TYR A 523 10.85 -24.05 19.24
N ALA A 524 11.20 -22.75 19.15
CA ALA A 524 11.44 -22.03 17.89
C ALA A 524 12.89 -21.52 17.80
N GLN A 525 13.85 -22.28 18.34
CA GLN A 525 15.26 -21.92 18.34
C GLN A 525 15.89 -22.11 16.95
N ILE A 526 16.55 -21.08 16.44
CA ILE A 526 17.33 -21.14 15.19
C ILE A 526 18.57 -22.00 15.46
N ARG A 527 18.79 -23.01 14.62
CA ARG A 527 19.90 -23.97 14.76
C ARG A 527 21.00 -23.75 13.74
N LYS A 528 20.68 -23.16 12.60
CA LYS A 528 21.61 -22.97 11.47
C LYS A 528 21.45 -21.58 10.90
N ILE A 529 22.57 -20.99 10.47
CA ILE A 529 22.59 -19.72 9.73
C ILE A 529 23.30 -19.96 8.40
N GLU A 530 22.72 -19.50 7.32
CA GLU A 530 23.32 -19.44 6.00
C GLU A 530 23.31 -18.00 5.49
N PHE A 531 24.42 -17.56 4.88
CA PHE A 531 24.54 -16.21 4.37
C PHE A 531 24.24 -16.20 2.86
N MET A 532 23.33 -15.32 2.48
CA MET A 532 22.98 -15.10 1.08
C MET A 532 24.01 -14.16 0.45
N PRO A 533 24.58 -14.55 -0.71
CA PRO A 533 25.53 -13.69 -1.43
C PRO A 533 24.85 -12.49 -2.08
N GLU A 534 23.58 -12.63 -2.42
CA GLU A 534 22.74 -11.62 -3.08
C GLU A 534 21.43 -11.46 -2.33
N ASP A 535 20.73 -10.32 -2.54
CA ASP A 535 19.42 -10.07 -1.95
C ASP A 535 18.40 -11.13 -2.41
N PHE A 536 17.38 -11.34 -1.59
CA PHE A 536 16.30 -12.27 -1.89
C PHE A 536 15.51 -11.81 -3.12
N GLU A 537 15.10 -12.77 -3.95
CA GLU A 537 14.16 -12.48 -5.02
C GLU A 537 12.82 -12.00 -4.45
N ARG A 538 12.31 -10.90 -5.02
CA ARG A 538 11.10 -10.24 -4.54
C ARG A 538 10.00 -10.22 -5.60
N THR A 539 8.79 -10.17 -5.10
CA THR A 539 7.63 -9.82 -5.93
C THR A 539 7.69 -8.32 -6.29
N PRO A 540 6.91 -7.84 -7.28
CA PRO A 540 6.75 -6.40 -7.53
C PRO A 540 6.30 -5.60 -6.29
N LYS A 541 5.62 -6.27 -5.34
CA LYS A 541 5.24 -5.71 -4.03
C LYS A 541 6.37 -5.71 -3.00
N LYS A 542 7.61 -5.96 -3.41
CA LYS A 542 8.83 -6.04 -2.56
C LYS A 542 8.84 -7.16 -1.51
N SER A 543 7.85 -8.04 -1.47
CA SER A 543 7.84 -9.22 -0.58
C SER A 543 8.78 -10.30 -1.11
N ILE A 544 9.50 -10.99 -0.22
CA ILE A 544 10.38 -12.11 -0.59
C ILE A 544 9.56 -13.25 -1.18
N LYS A 545 10.03 -13.85 -2.28
CA LYS A 545 9.45 -15.04 -2.89
C LYS A 545 9.88 -16.29 -2.11
N ARG A 546 9.31 -16.50 -0.93
CA ARG A 546 9.69 -17.59 0.00
C ARG A 546 9.76 -18.97 -0.65
N TYR A 547 8.85 -19.26 -1.61
CA TYR A 547 8.78 -20.56 -2.30
C TYR A 547 10.05 -20.93 -3.08
N LEU A 548 10.92 -19.97 -3.40
CA LEU A 548 12.21 -20.22 -4.05
C LEU A 548 13.29 -20.73 -3.07
N TYR A 549 13.05 -20.61 -1.77
CA TYR A 549 14.03 -20.91 -0.72
C TYR A 549 13.60 -22.07 0.20
N GLN A 550 12.41 -22.63 0.01
CA GLN A 550 11.93 -23.82 0.74
C GLN A 550 12.73 -25.06 0.33
N ARG A 551 13.05 -25.95 1.29
CA ARG A 551 13.85 -27.17 1.09
C ARG A 551 13.12 -28.41 1.56
#